data_05eaed9f64ed8c31e36901b546d7bc2c
#
_entry.id   05eaed9f64ed8c31e36901b546d7bc2c
#
_cell.length_a   1.000
_cell.length_b   1.000
_cell.length_c   1.000
_cell.angle_alpha   90.00
_cell.angle_beta   90.00
_cell.angle_gamma   90.00
#
_symmetry.space_group_name_H-M   'P 1'
#
loop_
_entity.id
_entity.type
_entity.pdbx_description
1 polymer ?
#
loop_
_entity_poly.entity_id
_entity_poly.type
_entity_poly.pdbx_seq_one_letter_code
_entity_poly.pdbx_strand_id
1 'polypeptide(L)'
;TGIVFDGVSYEVDCIIFATGFEVGTDYSRRAGYQITGRDGVTISEKWSKGLSTFHGMHTRGFPNAFFFGPAQSAFTATYTYSLDENSIHLAHILSQAKARGCDRIEASAAAEQRWVETIIEKARLTAEFQSQCTPGYYNNEGHVNVNPQNNTYGGGPIEFFGLMKKWRSKGDLQ
;
A
#
# COMPACT_ATOMS: atom_id res chain seq x y z
N THR A 1 -36.33 19.65 9.16
CA THR A 1 -35.32 20.23 8.29
C THR A 1 -34.05 20.50 9.08
N GLY A 2 -33.15 19.53 9.05
CA GLY A 2 -31.91 19.57 9.84
C GLY A 2 -31.29 18.18 9.97
N ILE A 3 -30.34 18.04 10.86
CA ILE A 3 -29.68 16.76 11.18
C ILE A 3 -29.98 16.38 12.63
N VAL A 4 -30.03 15.08 12.89
CA VAL A 4 -30.13 14.54 14.26
C VAL A 4 -28.83 13.79 14.56
N PHE A 5 -28.16 14.15 15.63
CA PHE A 5 -26.98 13.49 16.14
C PHE A 5 -27.16 13.24 17.65
N ASP A 6 -26.93 12.00 18.06
CA ASP A 6 -27.09 11.54 19.45
C ASP A 6 -28.41 11.96 20.11
N GLY A 7 -29.51 11.87 19.36
CA GLY A 7 -30.85 12.25 19.81
C GLY A 7 -31.12 13.77 19.86
N VAL A 8 -30.14 14.61 19.56
CA VAL A 8 -30.28 16.07 19.51
C VAL A 8 -30.53 16.51 18.06
N SER A 9 -31.56 17.32 17.85
CA SER A 9 -31.90 17.88 16.55
C SER A 9 -31.20 19.23 16.36
N TYR A 10 -30.53 19.38 15.23
CA TYR A 10 -29.88 20.62 14.78
C TYR A 10 -30.62 21.12 13.55
N GLU A 11 -31.36 22.23 13.71
CA GLU A 11 -32.00 22.89 12.57
C GLU A 11 -30.99 23.70 11.80
N VAL A 12 -30.91 23.47 10.49
CA VAL A 12 -29.95 24.15 9.59
C VAL A 12 -30.61 24.45 8.25
N ASP A 13 -30.18 25.54 7.61
CA ASP A 13 -30.69 25.95 6.31
C ASP A 13 -29.95 25.24 5.15
N CYS A 14 -28.74 24.76 5.40
CA CYS A 14 -27.92 24.09 4.40
C CYS A 14 -27.07 23.00 5.03
N ILE A 15 -26.93 21.88 4.33
CA ILE A 15 -26.04 20.77 4.70
C ILE A 15 -24.99 20.62 3.58
N ILE A 16 -23.71 20.77 3.92
CA ILE A 16 -22.62 20.58 2.98
C ILE A 16 -21.92 19.24 3.30
N PHE A 17 -22.02 18.29 2.38
CA PHE A 17 -21.31 17.01 2.50
C PHE A 17 -19.86 17.16 2.04
N ALA A 18 -18.96 17.37 2.98
CA ALA A 18 -17.51 17.48 2.75
C ALA A 18 -16.79 16.25 3.35
N THR A 19 -17.26 15.05 3.00
CA THR A 19 -16.87 13.77 3.62
C THR A 19 -15.52 13.23 3.16
N GLY A 20 -14.84 13.92 2.23
CA GLY A 20 -13.51 13.53 1.73
C GLY A 20 -13.55 12.33 0.80
N PHE A 21 -12.38 11.69 0.64
CA PHE A 21 -12.20 10.53 -0.22
C PHE A 21 -11.97 9.27 0.60
N GLU A 22 -12.39 8.11 0.09
CA GLU A 22 -12.05 6.81 0.66
C GLU A 22 -10.61 6.42 0.27
N VAL A 23 -9.67 6.46 1.21
CA VAL A 23 -8.26 6.09 0.97
C VAL A 23 -7.92 4.73 1.56
N GLY A 24 -8.42 4.39 2.74
CA GLY A 24 -8.19 3.11 3.41
C GLY A 24 -9.12 1.97 2.97
N THR A 25 -9.99 2.21 1.98
CA THR A 25 -10.97 1.23 1.51
C THR A 25 -10.30 0.06 0.78
N ASP A 26 -10.87 -1.13 0.90
CA ASP A 26 -10.48 -2.33 0.18
C ASP A 26 -10.23 -2.07 -1.31
N TYR A 27 -9.18 -2.68 -1.85
CA TYR A 27 -8.71 -2.43 -3.21
C TYR A 27 -9.78 -2.73 -4.26
N SER A 28 -10.50 -3.84 -4.12
CA SER A 28 -11.54 -4.27 -5.05
C SER A 28 -12.75 -3.33 -5.03
N ARG A 29 -13.10 -2.80 -3.85
CA ARG A 29 -14.18 -1.81 -3.72
C ARG A 29 -13.84 -0.51 -4.45
N ARG A 30 -12.60 -0.01 -4.31
CA ARG A 30 -12.17 1.21 -5.01
C ARG A 30 -12.02 1.01 -6.51
N ALA A 31 -11.49 -0.15 -6.92
CA ALA A 31 -11.25 -0.47 -8.32
C ALA A 31 -12.53 -0.83 -9.08
N GLY A 32 -13.58 -1.26 -8.37
CA GLY A 32 -14.82 -1.73 -8.97
C GLY A 32 -14.71 -3.09 -9.68
N TYR A 33 -13.59 -3.80 -9.46
CA TYR A 33 -13.37 -5.17 -9.98
C TYR A 33 -12.53 -5.99 -9.01
N GLN A 34 -12.62 -7.31 -9.11
CA GLN A 34 -11.84 -8.25 -8.33
C GLN A 34 -10.69 -8.82 -9.16
N ILE A 35 -9.51 -8.92 -8.56
CA ILE A 35 -8.36 -9.58 -9.16
C ILE A 35 -8.28 -10.98 -8.57
N THR A 36 -8.26 -12.00 -9.42
CA THR A 36 -8.11 -13.40 -9.02
C THR A 36 -6.72 -13.88 -9.42
N GLY A 37 -6.00 -14.39 -8.45
CA GLY A 37 -4.66 -14.95 -8.61
C GLY A 37 -4.68 -16.45 -8.93
N ARG A 38 -3.55 -17.12 -8.66
CA ARG A 38 -3.46 -18.58 -8.76
C ARG A 38 -4.41 -19.24 -7.77
N ASP A 39 -4.83 -20.44 -8.11
CA ASP A 39 -5.70 -21.31 -7.30
C ASP A 39 -7.06 -20.66 -6.95
N GLY A 40 -7.48 -19.66 -7.75
CA GLY A 40 -8.76 -18.99 -7.57
C GLY A 40 -8.82 -17.99 -6.39
N VAL A 41 -7.70 -17.75 -5.70
CA VAL A 41 -7.63 -16.83 -4.56
C VAL A 41 -7.77 -15.38 -5.06
N THR A 42 -8.69 -14.62 -4.46
CA THR A 42 -8.88 -13.21 -4.78
C THR A 42 -7.90 -12.31 -4.00
N ILE A 43 -7.65 -11.11 -4.53
CA ILE A 43 -6.77 -10.14 -3.84
C ILE A 43 -7.34 -9.72 -2.49
N SER A 44 -8.66 -9.63 -2.37
CA SER A 44 -9.34 -9.30 -1.10
C SER A 44 -9.18 -10.42 -0.08
N GLU A 45 -9.25 -11.68 -0.48
CA GLU A 45 -8.95 -12.82 0.40
C GLU A 45 -7.48 -12.82 0.82
N LYS A 46 -6.55 -12.63 -0.13
CA LYS A 46 -5.10 -12.56 0.13
C LYS A 46 -4.76 -11.50 1.18
N TRP A 47 -5.38 -10.33 1.07
CA TRP A 47 -5.10 -9.19 1.94
C TRP A 47 -6.10 -9.01 3.09
N SER A 48 -6.97 -9.99 3.34
CA SER A 48 -8.00 -9.92 4.40
C SER A 48 -7.43 -9.70 5.81
N LYS A 49 -6.19 -10.13 6.05
CA LYS A 49 -5.47 -9.94 7.32
C LYS A 49 -4.44 -8.81 7.26
N GLY A 50 -4.52 -7.98 6.24
CA GLY A 50 -3.59 -6.90 5.95
C GLY A 50 -2.78 -7.15 4.69
N LEU A 51 -2.21 -6.08 4.16
CA LEU A 51 -1.41 -6.12 2.95
C LEU A 51 -0.17 -7.01 3.11
N SER A 52 0.12 -7.79 2.10
CA SER A 52 1.38 -8.50 1.97
C SER A 52 1.89 -8.32 0.55
N THR A 53 2.99 -7.61 0.42
CA THR A 53 3.63 -7.33 -0.87
C THR A 53 5.14 -7.47 -0.76
N PHE A 54 5.82 -7.34 -1.87
CA PHE A 54 7.25 -7.08 -1.91
C PHE A 54 7.48 -5.70 -2.54
N HIS A 55 8.20 -4.83 -1.84
CA HIS A 55 8.45 -3.42 -2.18
C HIS A 55 7.18 -2.57 -2.42
N GLY A 56 6.03 -2.96 -1.85
CA GLY A 56 4.76 -2.29 -2.07
C GLY A 56 4.18 -2.46 -3.47
N MET A 57 4.76 -3.32 -4.29
CA MET A 57 4.50 -3.36 -5.72
C MET A 57 3.88 -4.68 -6.20
N HIS A 58 4.35 -5.82 -5.73
CA HIS A 58 3.86 -7.12 -6.19
C HIS A 58 3.66 -8.10 -5.04
N THR A 59 2.77 -9.05 -5.20
CA THR A 59 2.37 -9.99 -4.16
C THR A 59 2.39 -11.44 -4.64
N ARG A 60 2.69 -12.35 -3.75
CA ARG A 60 2.72 -13.78 -4.02
C ARG A 60 1.33 -14.30 -4.36
N GLY A 61 1.24 -15.16 -5.38
CA GLY A 61 -0.01 -15.74 -5.89
C GLY A 61 -0.62 -14.97 -7.04
N PHE A 62 -0.10 -13.79 -7.39
CA PHE A 62 -0.60 -12.91 -8.45
C PHE A 62 0.51 -12.59 -9.46
N PRO A 63 0.92 -13.56 -10.28
CA PRO A 63 1.99 -13.36 -11.24
C PRO A 63 1.64 -12.26 -12.25
N ASN A 64 2.64 -11.46 -12.61
CA ASN A 64 2.53 -10.33 -13.53
C ASN A 64 1.55 -9.22 -13.10
N ALA A 65 1.09 -9.23 -11.83
CA ALA A 65 0.30 -8.16 -11.26
C ALA A 65 1.21 -7.22 -10.46
N PHE A 66 1.13 -5.92 -10.80
CA PHE A 66 1.90 -4.87 -10.13
C PHE A 66 0.96 -3.78 -9.65
N PHE A 67 1.17 -3.35 -8.41
CA PHE A 67 0.35 -2.37 -7.72
C PHE A 67 1.17 -1.10 -7.47
N PHE A 68 0.56 0.04 -7.67
CA PHE A 68 1.16 1.33 -7.36
C PHE A 68 0.31 2.03 -6.29
N GLY A 69 0.92 2.34 -5.17
CA GLY A 69 0.23 2.98 -4.06
C GLY A 69 1.19 3.32 -2.92
N PRO A 70 0.73 4.06 -1.90
CA PRO A 70 1.56 4.42 -0.77
C PRO A 70 1.78 3.28 0.22
N ALA A 71 0.86 2.32 0.29
CA ALA A 71 0.94 1.22 1.26
C ALA A 71 2.13 0.31 0.97
N GLN A 72 2.91 0.01 2.01
CA GLN A 72 4.17 -0.75 1.95
C GLN A 72 5.23 -0.18 0.99
N SER A 73 5.05 1.08 0.55
CA SER A 73 5.93 1.84 -0.33
C SER A 73 6.26 3.18 0.30
N ALA A 74 7.08 4.01 -0.36
CA ALA A 74 7.35 5.36 0.12
C ALA A 74 6.23 6.34 -0.24
N PHE A 75 5.99 7.25 0.67
CA PHE A 75 5.13 8.40 0.45
C PHE A 75 5.96 9.69 0.46
N THR A 76 5.78 10.53 -0.55
CA THR A 76 6.42 11.85 -0.66
C THR A 76 5.36 12.92 -0.88
N ALA A 77 5.67 14.17 -0.51
CA ALA A 77 4.83 15.31 -0.84
C ALA A 77 4.63 15.48 -2.36
N THR A 78 5.61 15.03 -3.16
CA THR A 78 5.52 14.97 -4.63
C THR A 78 5.26 13.53 -5.05
N TYR A 79 4.00 13.11 -5.08
CA TYR A 79 3.62 11.73 -5.39
C TYR A 79 4.10 11.26 -6.77
N THR A 80 4.15 12.14 -7.74
CA THR A 80 4.68 11.86 -9.09
C THR A 80 6.14 11.38 -9.06
N TYR A 81 6.97 11.89 -8.14
CA TYR A 81 8.32 11.39 -7.96
C TYR A 81 8.34 9.92 -7.48
N SER A 82 7.44 9.56 -6.57
CA SER A 82 7.30 8.17 -6.13
C SER A 82 6.86 7.25 -7.28
N LEU A 83 5.97 7.73 -8.14
CA LEU A 83 5.53 6.97 -9.32
C LEU A 83 6.67 6.78 -10.32
N ASP A 84 7.51 7.79 -10.54
CA ASP A 84 8.68 7.71 -11.41
C ASP A 84 9.69 6.66 -10.92
N GLU A 85 10.10 6.73 -9.64
CA GLU A 85 11.00 5.75 -9.04
C GLU A 85 10.45 4.32 -9.06
N ASN A 86 9.16 4.15 -8.81
CA ASN A 86 8.48 2.86 -8.92
C ASN A 86 8.45 2.36 -10.36
N SER A 87 8.25 3.25 -11.34
CA SER A 87 8.27 2.92 -12.77
C SER A 87 9.66 2.47 -13.23
N ILE A 88 10.72 3.15 -12.78
CA ILE A 88 12.11 2.74 -13.02
C ILE A 88 12.36 1.34 -12.44
N HIS A 89 11.84 1.08 -11.24
CA HIS A 89 12.01 -0.23 -10.59
C HIS A 89 11.27 -1.33 -11.36
N LEU A 90 10.04 -1.09 -11.76
CA LEU A 90 9.26 -2.02 -12.58
C LEU A 90 9.90 -2.27 -13.95
N ALA A 91 10.35 -1.21 -14.62
CA ALA A 91 11.04 -1.33 -15.91
C ALA A 91 12.30 -2.20 -15.81
N HIS A 92 13.07 -2.06 -14.73
CA HIS A 92 14.21 -2.94 -14.47
C HIS A 92 13.78 -4.41 -14.34
N ILE A 93 12.76 -4.71 -13.54
CA ILE A 93 12.25 -6.07 -13.33
C ILE A 93 11.79 -6.68 -14.66
N LEU A 94 10.99 -5.95 -15.45
CA LEU A 94 10.50 -6.40 -16.75
C LEU A 94 11.64 -6.64 -17.76
N SER A 95 12.63 -5.75 -17.77
CA SER A 95 13.81 -5.87 -18.63
C SER A 95 14.62 -7.14 -18.28
N GLN A 96 14.84 -7.40 -16.99
CA GLN A 96 15.53 -8.59 -16.54
C GLN A 96 14.78 -9.89 -16.84
N ALA A 97 13.46 -9.89 -16.66
CA ALA A 97 12.60 -11.03 -17.01
C ALA A 97 12.68 -11.33 -18.51
N LYS A 98 12.57 -10.29 -19.34
CA LYS A 98 12.72 -10.42 -20.80
C LYS A 98 14.08 -10.97 -21.20
N ALA A 99 15.16 -10.46 -20.62
CA ALA A 99 16.53 -10.91 -20.90
C ALA A 99 16.76 -12.38 -20.52
N ARG A 100 16.04 -12.90 -19.52
CA ARG A 100 16.08 -14.30 -19.07
C ARG A 100 15.05 -15.20 -19.77
N GLY A 101 14.25 -14.67 -20.70
CA GLY A 101 13.18 -15.40 -21.37
C GLY A 101 12.05 -15.82 -20.43
N CYS A 102 11.86 -15.11 -19.32
CA CYS A 102 10.79 -15.36 -18.36
C CYS A 102 9.51 -14.63 -18.76
N ASP A 103 8.41 -15.34 -18.80
CA ASP A 103 7.06 -14.82 -19.07
C ASP A 103 6.25 -14.59 -17.77
N ARG A 104 6.81 -14.98 -16.63
CA ARG A 104 6.16 -14.91 -15.34
C ARG A 104 7.07 -14.28 -14.29
N ILE A 105 6.54 -13.25 -13.64
CA ILE A 105 7.21 -12.49 -12.58
C ILE A 105 6.34 -12.52 -11.33
N GLU A 106 6.93 -12.88 -10.20
CA GLU A 106 6.21 -13.00 -8.95
C GLU A 106 7.18 -12.84 -7.76
N ALA A 107 6.70 -12.26 -6.67
CA ALA A 107 7.45 -12.23 -5.43
C ALA A 107 7.63 -13.65 -4.86
N SER A 108 8.83 -13.98 -4.37
CA SER A 108 8.99 -15.19 -3.57
C SER A 108 8.31 -15.04 -2.20
N ALA A 109 7.82 -16.15 -1.63
CA ALA A 109 7.17 -16.13 -0.32
C ALA A 109 8.09 -15.53 0.76
N ALA A 110 9.37 -15.87 0.72
CA ALA A 110 10.35 -15.38 1.68
C ALA A 110 10.63 -13.87 1.51
N ALA A 111 10.63 -13.34 0.28
CA ALA A 111 10.84 -11.92 0.04
C ALA A 111 9.61 -11.10 0.50
N GLU A 112 8.40 -11.57 0.18
CA GLU A 112 7.16 -10.96 0.65
C GLU A 112 7.10 -10.92 2.18
N GLN A 113 7.37 -12.05 2.83
CA GLN A 113 7.32 -12.15 4.29
C GLN A 113 8.33 -11.20 4.97
N ARG A 114 9.58 -11.20 4.53
CA ARG A 114 10.60 -10.28 5.06
C ARG A 114 10.23 -8.83 4.85
N TRP A 115 9.58 -8.51 3.74
CA TRP A 115 9.14 -7.14 3.49
C TRP A 115 8.01 -6.72 4.45
N VAL A 116 7.03 -7.58 4.68
CA VAL A 116 5.97 -7.35 5.67
C VAL A 116 6.57 -7.11 7.06
N GLU A 117 7.52 -7.93 7.48
CA GLU A 117 8.22 -7.77 8.77
C GLU A 117 8.96 -6.43 8.84
N THR A 118 9.63 -6.04 7.77
CA THR A 118 10.30 -4.72 7.65
C THR A 118 9.31 -3.57 7.79
N ILE A 119 8.15 -3.66 7.14
CA ILE A 119 7.11 -2.64 7.25
C ILE A 119 6.59 -2.53 8.68
N ILE A 120 6.29 -3.65 9.32
CA ILE A 120 5.81 -3.67 10.71
C ILE A 120 6.85 -3.06 11.66
N GLU A 121 8.12 -3.40 11.49
CA GLU A 121 9.21 -2.85 12.30
C GLU A 121 9.33 -1.34 12.11
N LYS A 122 9.35 -0.87 10.87
CA LYS A 122 9.48 0.55 10.52
C LYS A 122 8.23 1.37 10.87
N ALA A 123 7.04 0.77 10.85
CA ALA A 123 5.81 1.44 11.27
C ALA A 123 5.85 1.96 12.71
N ARG A 124 6.62 1.32 13.59
CA ARG A 124 6.81 1.75 14.98
C ARG A 124 7.39 3.16 15.10
N LEU A 125 8.20 3.59 14.12
CA LEU A 125 8.82 4.92 14.10
C LEU A 125 7.80 6.06 13.92
N THR A 126 6.67 5.77 13.32
CA THR A 126 5.62 6.75 13.03
C THR A 126 4.35 6.54 13.84
N ALA A 127 4.21 5.40 14.52
CA ALA A 127 2.99 5.03 15.24
C ALA A 127 2.61 6.03 16.33
N GLU A 128 3.57 6.51 17.11
CA GLU A 128 3.33 7.50 18.16
C GLU A 128 2.82 8.82 17.57
N PHE A 129 3.49 9.33 16.54
CA PHE A 129 3.05 10.53 15.83
C PHE A 129 1.63 10.37 15.26
N GLN A 130 1.37 9.27 14.57
CA GLN A 130 0.05 9.00 13.98
C GLN A 130 -1.06 8.87 15.03
N SER A 131 -0.76 8.32 16.21
CA SER A 131 -1.73 8.19 17.30
C SER A 131 -2.13 9.52 17.92
N GLN A 132 -1.30 10.54 17.79
CA GLN A 132 -1.55 11.90 18.29
C GLN A 132 -2.23 12.80 17.24
N CYS A 133 -2.31 12.35 15.99
CA CYS A 133 -2.98 13.10 14.93
C CYS A 133 -4.50 13.00 15.05
N THR A 134 -5.19 14.05 14.60
CA THR A 134 -6.64 14.02 14.44
C THR A 134 -7.05 12.83 13.59
N PRO A 135 -8.09 12.05 13.99
CA PRO A 135 -8.62 10.97 13.18
C PRO A 135 -8.91 11.41 11.74
N GLY A 136 -8.46 10.62 10.79
CA GLY A 136 -8.62 10.89 9.38
C GLY A 136 -8.11 9.72 8.53
N TYR A 137 -8.28 9.81 7.23
CA TYR A 137 -7.96 8.69 6.34
C TYR A 137 -6.47 8.30 6.28
N TYR A 138 -5.55 9.19 6.68
CA TYR A 138 -4.11 8.85 6.72
C TYR A 138 -3.71 8.00 7.92
N ASN A 139 -4.47 8.05 9.01
CA ASN A 139 -4.22 7.28 10.22
C ASN A 139 -5.34 6.29 10.54
N ASN A 140 -6.04 5.82 9.49
CA ASN A 140 -7.13 4.86 9.60
C ASN A 140 -8.20 5.28 10.63
N GLU A 141 -8.63 6.55 10.54
CA GLU A 141 -9.60 7.17 11.45
C GLU A 141 -9.21 7.06 12.94
N GLY A 142 -7.91 7.16 13.23
CA GLY A 142 -7.34 7.02 14.56
C GLY A 142 -7.01 5.57 14.97
N HIS A 143 -7.34 4.58 14.18
CA HIS A 143 -7.08 3.16 14.45
C HIS A 143 -5.72 2.71 13.90
N VAL A 144 -4.66 3.37 14.29
CA VAL A 144 -3.30 3.24 13.73
C VAL A 144 -2.65 1.86 13.88
N ASN A 145 -3.10 1.04 14.84
CA ASN A 145 -2.47 -0.23 15.18
C ASN A 145 -3.24 -1.48 14.68
N VAL A 146 -4.35 -1.31 13.96
CA VAL A 146 -5.20 -2.45 13.57
C VAL A 146 -4.49 -3.36 12.57
N ASN A 147 -3.73 -2.81 11.62
CA ASN A 147 -2.94 -3.56 10.66
C ASN A 147 -1.64 -2.79 10.35
N PRO A 148 -0.59 -2.90 11.19
CA PRO A 148 0.65 -2.14 11.02
C PRO A 148 1.34 -2.40 9.66
N GLN A 149 1.11 -3.56 9.06
CA GLN A 149 1.59 -3.89 7.72
C GLN A 149 0.93 -3.09 6.58
N ASN A 150 -0.20 -2.40 6.84
CA ASN A 150 -0.84 -1.54 5.85
C ASN A 150 -0.19 -0.15 5.75
N ASN A 151 0.76 0.15 6.63
CA ASN A 151 1.45 1.43 6.65
C ASN A 151 2.38 1.61 5.45
N THR A 152 2.76 2.87 5.24
CA THR A 152 3.88 3.23 4.37
C THR A 152 5.20 2.78 4.99
N TYR A 153 6.27 2.76 4.20
CA TYR A 153 7.61 2.49 4.69
C TYR A 153 8.07 3.59 5.66
N GLY A 154 8.18 3.28 6.95
CA GLY A 154 8.45 4.25 8.01
C GLY A 154 9.86 4.84 8.04
N GLY A 155 10.81 4.29 7.27
CA GLY A 155 12.17 4.84 7.10
C GLY A 155 12.25 6.05 6.17
N GLY A 156 11.12 6.44 5.57
CA GLY A 156 11.01 7.58 4.66
C GLY A 156 11.44 7.30 3.22
N PRO A 157 11.15 8.24 2.31
CA PRO A 157 11.30 8.01 0.87
C PRO A 157 12.76 7.86 0.41
N ILE A 158 13.69 8.60 1.00
CA ILE A 158 15.10 8.55 0.61
C ILE A 158 15.69 7.16 0.87
N GLU A 159 15.44 6.61 2.06
CA GLU A 159 15.90 5.27 2.43
C GLU A 159 15.24 4.20 1.54
N PHE A 160 13.93 4.31 1.31
CA PHE A 160 13.18 3.39 0.48
C PHE A 160 13.69 3.32 -0.96
N PHE A 161 13.86 4.46 -1.62
CA PHE A 161 14.36 4.49 -3.00
C PHE A 161 15.82 4.07 -3.08
N GLY A 162 16.62 4.39 -2.07
CA GLY A 162 17.98 3.87 -1.91
C GLY A 162 18.02 2.35 -1.80
N LEU A 163 17.09 1.76 -1.04
CA LEU A 163 16.93 0.31 -0.90
C LEU A 163 16.58 -0.34 -2.25
N MET A 164 15.60 0.20 -2.98
CA MET A 164 15.23 -0.32 -4.30
C MET A 164 16.38 -0.22 -5.31
N LYS A 165 17.12 0.90 -5.31
CA LYS A 165 18.32 1.08 -6.15
C LYS A 165 19.39 0.06 -5.83
N LYS A 166 19.67 -0.17 -4.54
CA LYS A 166 20.62 -1.16 -4.07
C LYS A 166 20.20 -2.59 -4.47
N TRP A 167 18.90 -2.90 -4.36
CA TRP A 167 18.36 -4.18 -4.78
C TRP A 167 18.54 -4.40 -6.29
N ARG A 168 18.23 -3.41 -7.13
CA ARG A 168 18.45 -3.48 -8.58
C ARG A 168 19.93 -3.75 -8.94
N SER A 169 20.86 -3.13 -8.19
CA SER A 169 22.30 -3.30 -8.45
C SER A 169 22.85 -4.68 -8.06
N LYS A 170 22.19 -5.39 -7.15
CA LYS A 170 22.61 -6.75 -6.72
C LYS A 170 22.20 -7.85 -7.69
N GLY A 171 21.21 -7.60 -8.54
CA GLY A 171 20.68 -8.59 -9.47
C GLY A 171 19.95 -9.77 -8.80
N ASP A 172 19.35 -9.55 -7.64
CA ASP A 172 18.66 -10.56 -6.81
C ASP A 172 17.34 -11.10 -7.40
N LEU A 173 17.19 -11.05 -8.70
CA LEU A 173 16.11 -11.76 -9.41
C LEU A 173 16.49 -13.24 -9.55
N GLN A 174 15.78 -14.09 -8.86
CA GLN A 174 15.88 -15.55 -9.00
C GLN A 174 14.98 -16.07 -10.11
#